data_dc35f18dcd51711984e1a0f3679ee12c
#
_entry.id   dc35f18dcd51711984e1a0f3679ee12c
#
_cell.length_a   1.000
_cell.length_b   1.000
_cell.length_c   1.000
_cell.angle_alpha   90.00
_cell.angle_beta   90.00
_cell.angle_gamma   90.00
#
_symmetry.space_group_name_H-M   'P 1'
#
loop_
_entity.id
_entity.type
_entity.pdbx_description
1 polymer ?
#
loop_
_entity_poly.entity_id
_entity_poly.type
_entity_poly.pdbx_seq_one_letter_code
_entity_poly.pdbx_strand_id
1 'polypeptide(L)'
;MKVSADYRILALDALRGKWKTAVLTGIAASALGATIVSSSNSVVSNSNQAKDIHFNLFAQPNGGRLLAVLLVGIGLWAILQLIVGGAVQLGYAHFNLNLVDGNDAAISDLLSQKDRLWDGFCMKFLQGLYIALWSLLLVIPGIVKTYSYAMTPYIMSEHPSLTANEAITESRRIMNGNKWRLFCLDFSFIGWELLCSLPLYAGGFLVLKYFTGSEAMAISLVLLLTIPLSIGFFFVRPYEEAAWATFYRDITAAPTEPDEAY
;
A
#
# COMPACT_ATOMS: atom_id res chain seq x y z
N MET A 1 -3.89 -25.79 7.65
CA MET A 1 -3.39 -24.40 7.51
C MET A 1 -3.16 -24.11 6.05
N LYS A 2 -3.76 -23.04 5.52
CA LYS A 2 -3.53 -22.61 4.13
C LYS A 2 -2.12 -22.04 3.96
N VAL A 3 -1.52 -22.28 2.79
CA VAL A 3 -0.20 -21.72 2.42
C VAL A 3 -0.38 -20.53 1.48
N SER A 4 0.69 -19.77 1.23
CA SER A 4 0.65 -18.55 0.39
C SER A 4 0.04 -18.78 -1.02
N ALA A 5 0.24 -19.98 -1.58
CA ALA A 5 -0.33 -20.34 -2.88
C ALA A 5 -1.87 -20.41 -2.83
N ASP A 6 -2.44 -20.94 -1.74
CA ASP A 6 -3.88 -21.08 -1.58
C ASP A 6 -4.57 -19.71 -1.54
N TYR A 7 -3.99 -18.74 -0.80
CA TYR A 7 -4.51 -17.37 -0.75
C TYR A 7 -4.48 -16.69 -2.12
N ARG A 8 -3.42 -16.91 -2.89
CA ARG A 8 -3.31 -16.38 -4.25
C ARG A 8 -4.36 -16.98 -5.19
N ILE A 9 -4.61 -18.27 -5.10
CA ILE A 9 -5.64 -18.95 -5.91
C ILE A 9 -7.02 -18.38 -5.57
N LEU A 10 -7.36 -18.30 -4.28
CA LEU A 10 -8.63 -17.75 -3.82
C LEU A 10 -8.82 -16.28 -4.23
N ALA A 11 -7.77 -15.47 -4.15
CA ALA A 11 -7.80 -14.08 -4.61
C ALA A 11 -8.02 -13.98 -6.12
N LEU A 12 -7.37 -14.83 -6.92
CA LEU A 12 -7.61 -14.89 -8.36
C LEU A 12 -9.04 -15.31 -8.70
N ASP A 13 -9.61 -16.26 -7.97
CA ASP A 13 -10.99 -16.67 -8.15
C ASP A 13 -11.97 -15.54 -7.79
N ALA A 14 -11.72 -14.81 -6.71
CA ALA A 14 -12.51 -13.64 -6.32
C ALA A 14 -12.45 -12.52 -7.37
N LEU A 15 -11.30 -12.33 -8.02
CA LEU A 15 -11.09 -11.34 -9.08
C LEU A 15 -11.67 -11.76 -10.42
N ARG A 16 -12.06 -13.03 -10.62
CA ARG A 16 -12.63 -13.50 -11.89
C ARG A 16 -13.87 -12.70 -12.26
N GLY A 17 -13.85 -12.11 -13.46
CA GLY A 17 -14.93 -11.25 -13.96
C GLY A 17 -14.98 -9.84 -13.36
N LYS A 18 -14.25 -9.56 -12.28
CA LYS A 18 -14.25 -8.27 -11.55
C LYS A 18 -12.95 -7.46 -11.70
N TRP A 19 -12.02 -7.90 -12.55
CA TRP A 19 -10.71 -7.26 -12.72
C TRP A 19 -10.78 -5.77 -13.05
N LYS A 20 -11.71 -5.36 -13.93
CA LYS A 20 -11.87 -3.96 -14.30
C LYS A 20 -12.21 -3.10 -13.08
N THR A 21 -13.19 -3.54 -12.29
CA THR A 21 -13.61 -2.83 -11.08
C THR A 21 -12.48 -2.79 -10.05
N ALA A 22 -11.78 -3.91 -9.81
CA ALA A 22 -10.69 -3.99 -8.86
C ALA A 22 -9.51 -3.08 -9.24
N VAL A 23 -9.12 -3.06 -10.51
CA VAL A 23 -8.05 -2.18 -11.02
C VAL A 23 -8.44 -0.71 -10.90
N LEU A 24 -9.66 -0.33 -11.32
CA LEU A 24 -10.12 1.06 -11.23
C LEU A 24 -10.22 1.52 -9.76
N THR A 25 -10.75 0.66 -8.87
CA THR A 25 -10.82 0.95 -7.44
C THR A 25 -9.43 1.07 -6.82
N GLY A 26 -8.49 0.20 -7.18
CA GLY A 26 -7.10 0.26 -6.73
C GLY A 26 -6.38 1.53 -7.18
N ILE A 27 -6.59 1.96 -8.43
CA ILE A 27 -6.05 3.24 -8.95
C ILE A 27 -6.64 4.41 -8.18
N ALA A 28 -7.96 4.45 -8.00
CA ALA A 28 -8.65 5.51 -7.26
C ALA A 28 -8.19 5.55 -5.79
N ALA A 29 -8.08 4.40 -5.13
CA ALA A 29 -7.58 4.27 -3.77
C ALA A 29 -6.15 4.79 -3.63
N SER A 30 -5.27 4.43 -4.58
CA SER A 30 -3.88 4.91 -4.61
C SER A 30 -3.79 6.41 -4.81
N ALA A 31 -4.59 6.97 -5.73
CA ALA A 31 -4.65 8.41 -5.98
C ALA A 31 -5.14 9.20 -4.76
N LEU A 32 -6.07 8.63 -3.98
CA LEU A 32 -6.63 9.21 -2.77
C LEU A 32 -5.81 8.89 -1.49
N GLY A 33 -4.69 8.18 -1.62
CA GLY A 33 -3.74 7.96 -0.52
C GLY A 33 -4.02 6.76 0.39
N ALA A 34 -4.82 5.80 -0.03
CA ALA A 34 -5.08 4.59 0.75
C ALA A 34 -3.82 3.73 0.98
N THR A 35 -2.87 3.75 0.05
CA THR A 35 -1.76 2.79 -0.05
C THR A 35 -0.45 3.21 0.63
N ILE A 36 -0.43 4.22 1.50
CA ILE A 36 0.83 4.72 2.11
C ILE A 36 1.55 3.66 2.97
N VAL A 37 0.84 2.70 3.53
CA VAL A 37 1.44 1.71 4.45
C VAL A 37 2.14 0.55 3.72
N SER A 38 1.70 0.21 2.50
CA SER A 38 2.30 -0.89 1.72
C SER A 38 3.52 -0.48 0.90
N SER A 39 3.78 0.84 0.72
CA SER A 39 4.83 1.35 -0.18
C SER A 39 6.13 1.76 0.52
N SER A 40 6.31 1.45 1.79
CA SER A 40 7.48 1.90 2.55
C SER A 40 8.83 1.27 2.13
N ASN A 41 8.83 0.33 1.18
CA ASN A 41 10.05 -0.34 0.75
C ASN A 41 10.80 0.32 -0.42
N SER A 42 10.27 1.39 -1.04
CA SER A 42 10.89 1.95 -2.26
C SER A 42 11.64 3.28 -2.07
N VAL A 43 11.67 3.89 -0.88
CA VAL A 43 12.25 5.23 -0.70
C VAL A 43 13.66 5.24 -0.08
N VAL A 44 14.17 4.12 0.42
CA VAL A 44 15.44 4.11 1.20
C VAL A 44 16.70 3.85 0.36
N SER A 45 16.61 3.67 -0.94
CA SER A 45 17.81 3.33 -1.74
C SER A 45 18.10 4.34 -2.82
N ASN A 46 18.56 5.53 -2.52
CA ASN A 46 19.53 6.21 -3.40
C ASN A 46 20.00 7.59 -2.87
N SER A 47 20.55 7.63 -1.68
CA SER A 47 21.20 8.87 -1.19
C SER A 47 22.57 9.15 -1.83
N ASN A 48 23.10 8.24 -2.64
CA ASN A 48 24.45 8.39 -3.21
C ASN A 48 24.49 8.99 -4.63
N GLN A 49 23.35 9.11 -5.34
CA GLN A 49 23.30 9.77 -6.64
C GLN A 49 22.80 11.22 -6.62
N ALA A 50 22.39 11.71 -5.46
CA ALA A 50 21.94 13.10 -5.33
C ALA A 50 23.09 14.14 -5.31
N LYS A 51 24.34 13.70 -5.44
CA LYS A 51 25.51 14.60 -5.34
C LYS A 51 25.79 15.42 -6.60
N ASP A 52 25.29 15.01 -7.75
CA ASP A 52 25.63 15.67 -9.01
C ASP A 52 24.49 16.47 -9.66
N ILE A 53 23.28 16.42 -9.08
CA ILE A 53 22.24 17.38 -9.46
C ILE A 53 22.44 18.64 -8.58
N HIS A 54 23.38 19.49 -8.97
CA HIS A 54 23.46 20.85 -8.49
C HIS A 54 22.26 21.63 -9.01
N PHE A 55 21.08 21.32 -8.48
CA PHE A 55 19.91 22.19 -8.61
C PHE A 55 20.18 23.37 -7.69
N ASN A 56 20.86 24.40 -8.24
CA ASN A 56 21.20 25.65 -7.53
C ASN A 56 19.93 26.48 -7.24
N LEU A 57 18.94 25.84 -6.59
CA LEU A 57 17.74 26.53 -6.13
C LEU A 57 18.11 27.64 -5.13
N PHE A 58 19.20 27.45 -4.37
CA PHE A 58 19.69 28.40 -3.40
C PHE A 58 20.47 29.57 -4.01
N ALA A 59 20.97 29.43 -5.24
CA ALA A 59 21.74 30.47 -5.91
C ALA A 59 20.83 31.53 -6.60
N GLN A 60 19.54 31.27 -6.70
CA GLN A 60 18.59 32.27 -7.24
C GLN A 60 18.10 33.20 -6.13
N PRO A 61 17.88 34.52 -6.40
CA PRO A 61 17.45 35.51 -5.40
C PRO A 61 16.15 35.15 -4.65
N ASN A 62 15.30 34.30 -5.25
CA ASN A 62 14.04 33.80 -4.68
C ASN A 62 14.03 32.28 -4.38
N GLY A 63 15.17 31.60 -4.50
CA GLY A 63 15.25 30.13 -4.37
C GLY A 63 14.78 29.62 -3.00
N GLY A 64 15.13 30.32 -1.94
CA GLY A 64 14.68 29.98 -0.59
C GLY A 64 13.16 30.12 -0.40
N ARG A 65 12.54 31.13 -1.04
CA ARG A 65 11.08 31.30 -0.99
C ARG A 65 10.34 30.22 -1.78
N LEU A 66 10.85 29.88 -2.96
CA LEU A 66 10.29 28.78 -3.76
C LEU A 66 10.38 27.44 -3.02
N LEU A 67 11.53 27.17 -2.39
CA LEU A 67 11.69 25.96 -1.57
C LEU A 67 10.70 25.95 -0.39
N ALA A 68 10.55 27.07 0.31
CA ALA A 68 9.60 27.18 1.42
C ALA A 68 8.16 26.96 0.95
N VAL A 69 7.74 27.51 -0.18
CA VAL A 69 6.41 27.31 -0.76
C VAL A 69 6.20 25.85 -1.14
N LEU A 70 7.21 25.20 -1.77
CA LEU A 70 7.16 23.79 -2.12
C LEU A 70 7.04 22.90 -0.88
N LEU A 71 7.83 23.16 0.16
CA LEU A 71 7.78 22.40 1.42
C LEU A 71 6.43 22.55 2.12
N VAL A 72 5.89 23.76 2.16
CA VAL A 72 4.54 24.00 2.69
C VAL A 72 3.49 23.28 1.86
N GLY A 73 3.56 23.35 0.53
CA GLY A 73 2.65 22.65 -0.37
C GLY A 73 2.70 21.12 -0.19
N ILE A 74 3.90 20.56 -0.09
CA ILE A 74 4.10 19.12 0.19
C ILE A 74 3.54 18.76 1.58
N GLY A 75 3.77 19.59 2.58
CA GLY A 75 3.26 19.38 3.93
C GLY A 75 1.72 19.38 3.99
N LEU A 76 1.09 20.37 3.35
CA LEU A 76 -0.37 20.45 3.25
C LEU A 76 -0.95 19.25 2.48
N TRP A 77 -0.30 18.86 1.37
CA TRP A 77 -0.68 17.67 0.61
C TRP A 77 -0.57 16.39 1.45
N ALA A 78 0.51 16.22 2.21
CA ALA A 78 0.69 15.07 3.10
C ALA A 78 -0.38 15.01 4.20
N ILE A 79 -0.77 16.16 4.79
CA ILE A 79 -1.85 16.24 5.77
C ILE A 79 -3.18 15.85 5.12
N LEU A 80 -3.48 16.36 3.94
CA LEU A 80 -4.68 16.02 3.19
C LEU A 80 -4.75 14.52 2.91
N GLN A 81 -3.64 13.94 2.44
CA GLN A 81 -3.52 12.50 2.20
C GLN A 81 -3.66 11.66 3.47
N LEU A 82 -3.21 12.17 4.62
CA LEU A 82 -3.37 11.49 5.89
C LEU A 82 -4.84 11.44 6.31
N ILE A 83 -5.57 12.55 6.16
CA ILE A 83 -6.98 12.67 6.55
C ILE A 83 -7.88 11.86 5.62
N VAL A 84 -7.81 12.13 4.31
CA VAL A 84 -8.67 11.48 3.31
C VAL A 84 -8.26 10.02 3.12
N GLY A 85 -6.95 9.77 3.04
CA GLY A 85 -6.40 8.45 2.79
C GLY A 85 -6.74 7.42 3.86
N GLY A 86 -6.99 7.84 5.11
CA GLY A 86 -7.44 6.94 6.17
C GLY A 86 -8.84 6.40 5.91
N ALA A 87 -9.81 7.26 5.61
CA ALA A 87 -11.18 6.83 5.30
C ALA A 87 -11.24 6.03 3.99
N VAL A 88 -10.47 6.43 2.98
CA VAL A 88 -10.36 5.68 1.72
C VAL A 88 -9.75 4.30 1.94
N GLN A 89 -8.80 4.16 2.86
CA GLN A 89 -8.22 2.86 3.22
C GLN A 89 -9.25 1.94 3.87
N LEU A 90 -10.12 2.48 4.74
CA LEU A 90 -11.25 1.72 5.31
C LEU A 90 -12.23 1.29 4.21
N GLY A 91 -12.60 2.20 3.31
CA GLY A 91 -13.46 1.89 2.16
C GLY A 91 -12.83 0.86 1.21
N TYR A 92 -11.52 0.92 1.01
CA TYR A 92 -10.80 -0.04 0.18
C TYR A 92 -10.71 -1.42 0.85
N ALA A 93 -10.53 -1.48 2.17
CA ALA A 93 -10.62 -2.73 2.92
C ALA A 93 -12.02 -3.34 2.80
N HIS A 94 -13.07 -2.52 2.92
CA HIS A 94 -14.46 -2.96 2.74
C HIS A 94 -14.71 -3.50 1.33
N PHE A 95 -14.24 -2.80 0.29
CA PHE A 95 -14.32 -3.27 -1.10
C PHE A 95 -13.66 -4.64 -1.27
N ASN A 96 -12.44 -4.84 -0.74
CA ASN A 96 -11.72 -6.09 -0.87
C ASN A 96 -12.41 -7.24 -0.10
N LEU A 97 -13.02 -6.96 1.05
CA LEU A 97 -13.84 -7.94 1.77
C LEU A 97 -15.07 -8.35 0.95
N ASN A 98 -15.82 -7.39 0.42
CA ASN A 98 -16.96 -7.67 -0.47
C ASN A 98 -16.56 -8.48 -1.69
N LEU A 99 -15.39 -8.19 -2.26
CA LEU A 99 -14.86 -8.92 -3.42
C LEU A 99 -14.58 -10.38 -3.08
N VAL A 100 -13.96 -10.66 -1.94
CA VAL A 100 -13.60 -12.02 -1.48
C VAL A 100 -14.82 -12.80 -1.01
N ASP A 101 -15.78 -12.13 -0.37
CA ASP A 101 -17.03 -12.74 0.09
C ASP A 101 -18.02 -13.03 -1.06
N GLY A 102 -17.67 -12.62 -2.30
CA GLY A 102 -18.52 -12.85 -3.48
C GLY A 102 -19.66 -11.83 -3.63
N ASN A 103 -19.69 -10.80 -2.78
CA ASN A 103 -20.68 -9.72 -2.85
C ASN A 103 -20.43 -8.80 -4.06
N ASP A 104 -21.39 -7.89 -4.31
CA ASP A 104 -21.27 -6.87 -5.35
C ASP A 104 -20.28 -5.78 -4.90
N ALA A 105 -18.99 -6.01 -5.15
CA ALA A 105 -17.95 -5.03 -4.89
C ALA A 105 -17.97 -3.91 -5.95
N ALA A 106 -18.25 -2.68 -5.52
CA ALA A 106 -18.37 -1.51 -6.39
C ALA A 106 -17.35 -0.43 -6.02
N ILE A 107 -17.00 0.44 -6.98
CA ILE A 107 -16.11 1.59 -6.74
C ILE A 107 -16.68 2.52 -5.65
N SER A 108 -18.00 2.57 -5.51
CA SER A 108 -18.69 3.32 -4.45
C SER A 108 -18.30 2.89 -3.04
N ASP A 109 -17.86 1.63 -2.86
CA ASP A 109 -17.43 1.10 -1.55
C ASP A 109 -16.21 1.85 -1.01
N LEU A 110 -15.39 2.40 -1.91
CA LEU A 110 -14.25 3.24 -1.55
C LEU A 110 -14.64 4.46 -0.72
N LEU A 111 -15.84 5.01 -1.00
CA LEU A 111 -16.39 6.16 -0.30
C LEU A 111 -17.44 5.77 0.75
N SER A 112 -17.68 4.49 0.98
CA SER A 112 -18.65 3.99 1.97
C SER A 112 -18.35 4.46 3.39
N GLN A 113 -17.09 4.74 3.69
CA GLN A 113 -16.59 5.16 5.00
C GLN A 113 -16.26 6.66 5.09
N LYS A 114 -16.82 7.48 4.15
CA LYS A 114 -16.56 8.94 4.09
C LYS A 114 -16.94 9.69 5.38
N ASP A 115 -17.95 9.22 6.10
CA ASP A 115 -18.42 9.84 7.34
C ASP A 115 -17.48 9.55 8.54
N ARG A 116 -16.50 8.65 8.33
CA ARG A 116 -15.51 8.22 9.32
C ARG A 116 -14.11 8.75 9.03
N LEU A 117 -14.02 9.97 8.51
CA LEU A 117 -12.72 10.62 8.20
C LEU A 117 -11.82 10.70 9.42
N TRP A 118 -12.40 11.04 10.58
CA TRP A 118 -11.65 11.15 11.83
C TRP A 118 -11.11 9.80 12.31
N ASP A 119 -11.92 8.76 12.24
CA ASP A 119 -11.52 7.40 12.63
C ASP A 119 -10.41 6.88 11.72
N GLY A 120 -10.56 7.08 10.41
CA GLY A 120 -9.54 6.73 9.42
C GLY A 120 -8.23 7.49 9.63
N PHE A 121 -8.32 8.79 9.92
CA PHE A 121 -7.15 9.60 10.27
C PHE A 121 -6.46 9.06 11.53
N CYS A 122 -7.21 8.85 12.62
CA CYS A 122 -6.69 8.32 13.87
C CYS A 122 -6.03 6.95 13.67
N MET A 123 -6.67 6.06 12.91
CA MET A 123 -6.11 4.75 12.58
C MET A 123 -4.76 4.89 11.89
N LYS A 124 -4.70 5.65 10.81
CA LYS A 124 -3.49 5.78 9.99
C LYS A 124 -2.38 6.50 10.74
N PHE A 125 -2.72 7.54 11.51
CA PHE A 125 -1.78 8.27 12.33
C PHE A 125 -1.19 7.40 13.45
N LEU A 126 -2.04 6.71 14.23
CA LEU A 126 -1.58 5.83 15.31
C LEU A 126 -0.76 4.65 14.80
N GLN A 127 -1.18 4.00 13.71
CA GLN A 127 -0.40 2.94 13.07
C GLN A 127 0.99 3.45 12.65
N GLY A 128 1.03 4.58 11.93
CA GLY A 128 2.28 5.20 11.49
C GLY A 128 3.18 5.58 12.66
N LEU A 129 2.61 6.19 13.71
CA LEU A 129 3.33 6.57 14.91
C LEU A 129 3.94 5.35 15.62
N TYR A 130 3.15 4.31 15.84
CA TYR A 130 3.64 3.09 16.49
C TYR A 130 4.72 2.39 15.68
N ILE A 131 4.53 2.27 14.36
CA ILE A 131 5.55 1.68 13.48
C ILE A 131 6.82 2.52 13.50
N ALA A 132 6.72 3.86 13.41
CA ALA A 132 7.87 4.77 13.44
C ALA A 132 8.65 4.66 14.75
N LEU A 133 7.97 4.62 15.90
CA LEU A 133 8.62 4.47 17.21
C LEU A 133 9.39 3.14 17.31
N TRP A 134 8.80 2.05 16.85
CA TRP A 134 9.48 0.75 16.84
C TRP A 134 10.62 0.69 15.83
N SER A 135 10.48 1.35 14.68
CA SER A 135 11.54 1.42 13.66
C SER A 135 12.70 2.29 14.09
N LEU A 136 12.43 3.34 14.90
CA LEU A 136 13.46 4.18 15.49
C LEU A 136 14.33 3.38 16.48
N LEU A 137 13.70 2.46 17.21
CA LEU A 137 14.41 1.59 18.15
C LEU A 137 15.31 0.59 17.40
N LEU A 138 14.73 -0.15 16.46
CA LEU A 138 15.41 -1.10 15.58
C LEU A 138 14.53 -1.39 14.35
N VAL A 139 15.15 -1.58 13.19
CA VAL A 139 14.45 -1.84 11.91
C VAL A 139 13.63 -3.14 11.97
N ILE A 140 14.19 -4.22 12.53
CA ILE A 140 13.50 -5.53 12.60
C ILE A 140 12.22 -5.47 13.42
N PRO A 141 12.18 -4.94 14.66
CA PRO A 141 10.94 -4.74 15.38
C PRO A 141 9.92 -3.86 14.64
N GLY A 142 10.37 -2.84 13.89
CA GLY A 142 9.49 -2.03 13.06
C GLY A 142 8.74 -2.87 12.02
N ILE A 143 9.46 -3.72 11.28
CA ILE A 143 8.87 -4.65 10.30
C ILE A 143 7.87 -5.60 10.99
N VAL A 144 8.23 -6.21 12.12
CA VAL A 144 7.33 -7.11 12.86
C VAL A 144 6.05 -6.39 13.30
N LYS A 145 6.14 -5.10 13.66
CA LYS A 145 4.97 -4.30 14.05
C LYS A 145 4.11 -3.90 12.86
N THR A 146 4.70 -3.67 11.69
CA THR A 146 3.93 -3.46 10.45
C THR A 146 2.99 -4.64 10.19
N TYR A 147 3.50 -5.86 10.26
CA TYR A 147 2.67 -7.08 10.14
C TYR A 147 1.66 -7.24 11.29
N SER A 148 2.02 -6.80 12.49
CA SER A 148 1.09 -6.86 13.64
C SER A 148 -0.14 -5.97 13.48
N TYR A 149 -0.03 -4.86 12.76
CA TYR A 149 -1.08 -3.87 12.56
C TYR A 149 -1.74 -3.97 11.18
N ALA A 150 -1.31 -4.89 10.34
CA ALA A 150 -1.74 -5.01 8.95
C ALA A 150 -3.26 -5.23 8.78
N MET A 151 -3.90 -5.90 9.73
CA MET A 151 -5.33 -6.22 9.64
C MET A 151 -6.25 -5.13 10.22
N THR A 152 -5.69 -4.06 10.79
CA THR A 152 -6.48 -2.96 11.39
C THR A 152 -7.53 -2.36 10.45
N PRO A 153 -7.23 -2.05 9.15
CA PRO A 153 -8.23 -1.48 8.26
C PRO A 153 -9.42 -2.41 8.02
N TYR A 154 -9.19 -3.71 7.93
CA TYR A 154 -10.25 -4.72 7.76
C TYR A 154 -11.13 -4.79 9.01
N ILE A 155 -10.54 -4.84 10.20
CA ILE A 155 -11.26 -4.85 11.49
C ILE A 155 -12.12 -3.61 11.63
N MET A 156 -11.57 -2.42 11.38
CA MET A 156 -12.33 -1.17 11.49
C MET A 156 -13.42 -1.02 10.43
N SER A 157 -13.25 -1.64 9.27
CA SER A 157 -14.28 -1.61 8.22
C SER A 157 -15.49 -2.48 8.59
N GLU A 158 -15.27 -3.60 9.29
CA GLU A 158 -16.35 -4.50 9.74
C GLU A 158 -16.95 -4.11 11.08
N HIS A 159 -16.16 -3.52 11.96
CA HIS A 159 -16.59 -3.13 13.31
C HIS A 159 -16.52 -1.60 13.50
N PRO A 160 -17.53 -0.86 13.00
CA PRO A 160 -17.54 0.60 13.07
C PRO A 160 -17.56 1.18 14.49
N SER A 161 -17.93 0.40 15.49
CA SER A 161 -17.96 0.79 16.89
C SER A 161 -16.60 0.83 17.57
N LEU A 162 -15.57 0.17 16.97
CA LEU A 162 -14.24 0.12 17.54
C LEU A 162 -13.49 1.44 17.27
N THR A 163 -12.79 1.91 18.30
CA THR A 163 -11.82 3.00 18.14
C THR A 163 -10.56 2.51 17.40
N ALA A 164 -9.80 3.43 16.83
CA ALA A 164 -8.55 3.11 16.13
C ALA A 164 -7.58 2.29 17.00
N ASN A 165 -7.45 2.63 18.28
CA ASN A 165 -6.54 1.94 19.19
C ASN A 165 -7.03 0.52 19.56
N GLU A 166 -8.33 0.33 19.71
CA GLU A 166 -8.94 -0.98 19.93
C GLU A 166 -8.74 -1.88 18.71
N ALA A 167 -8.97 -1.35 17.50
CA ALA A 167 -8.75 -2.09 16.26
C ALA A 167 -7.27 -2.47 16.05
N ILE A 168 -6.32 -1.58 16.42
CA ILE A 168 -4.87 -1.89 16.42
C ILE A 168 -4.57 -3.01 17.42
N THR A 169 -5.18 -2.98 18.60
CA THR A 169 -4.99 -4.00 19.63
C THR A 169 -5.55 -5.35 19.18
N GLU A 170 -6.73 -5.35 18.58
CA GLU A 170 -7.34 -6.54 18.02
C GLU A 170 -6.53 -7.11 16.84
N SER A 171 -6.03 -6.25 15.94
CA SER A 171 -5.10 -6.66 14.89
C SER A 171 -3.87 -7.37 15.46
N ARG A 172 -3.28 -6.83 16.53
CA ARG A 172 -2.16 -7.50 17.22
C ARG A 172 -2.53 -8.86 17.75
N ARG A 173 -3.75 -9.01 18.27
CA ARG A 173 -4.26 -10.25 18.85
C ARG A 173 -4.40 -11.34 17.78
N ILE A 174 -5.11 -11.05 16.69
CA ILE A 174 -5.35 -12.02 15.60
C ILE A 174 -4.08 -12.34 14.81
N MET A 175 -3.14 -11.38 14.72
CA MET A 175 -1.86 -11.56 14.04
C MET A 175 -0.82 -12.29 14.90
N ASN A 176 -1.14 -12.61 16.17
CA ASN A 176 -0.22 -13.40 16.98
C ASN A 176 -0.16 -14.84 16.44
N GLY A 177 1.06 -15.30 16.10
CA GLY A 177 1.29 -16.58 15.40
C GLY A 177 1.11 -16.53 13.88
N ASN A 178 0.43 -15.50 13.31
CA ASN A 178 0.12 -15.41 11.88
C ASN A 178 1.03 -14.46 11.08
N LYS A 179 1.90 -13.68 11.75
CA LYS A 179 2.76 -12.67 11.09
C LYS A 179 3.67 -13.27 10.03
N TRP A 180 4.26 -14.42 10.32
CA TRP A 180 5.14 -15.12 9.39
C TRP A 180 4.39 -15.61 8.14
N ARG A 181 3.14 -16.05 8.32
CA ARG A 181 2.29 -16.47 7.19
C ARG A 181 2.00 -15.31 6.24
N LEU A 182 1.66 -14.12 6.79
CA LEU A 182 1.45 -12.92 5.99
C LEU A 182 2.74 -12.47 5.32
N PHE A 183 3.88 -12.48 6.03
CA PHE A 183 5.18 -12.19 5.44
C PHE A 183 5.50 -13.12 4.26
N CYS A 184 5.27 -14.44 4.40
CA CYS A 184 5.47 -15.38 3.29
C CYS A 184 4.50 -15.13 2.12
N LEU A 185 3.29 -14.63 2.40
CA LEU A 185 2.34 -14.23 1.36
C LEU A 185 2.90 -13.04 0.57
N ASP A 186 3.32 -11.96 1.24
CA ASP A 186 3.93 -10.79 0.60
C ASP A 186 5.19 -11.16 -0.17
N PHE A 187 6.06 -11.98 0.45
CA PHE A 187 7.27 -12.46 -0.20
C PHE A 187 6.97 -13.19 -1.52
N SER A 188 5.82 -13.86 -1.61
CA SER A 188 5.40 -14.54 -2.83
C SER A 188 4.99 -13.57 -3.97
N PHE A 189 4.72 -12.30 -3.66
CA PHE A 189 4.43 -11.24 -4.65
C PHE A 189 5.68 -10.50 -5.12
N ILE A 190 6.80 -10.56 -4.36
CA ILE A 190 8.05 -9.86 -4.71
C ILE A 190 8.52 -10.22 -6.13
N GLY A 191 8.36 -11.49 -6.56
CA GLY A 191 8.74 -11.90 -7.90
C GLY A 191 7.96 -11.13 -8.99
N TRP A 192 6.67 -10.90 -8.78
CA TRP A 192 5.83 -10.13 -9.69
C TRP A 192 6.16 -8.64 -9.65
N GLU A 193 6.43 -8.08 -8.48
CA GLU A 193 6.85 -6.69 -8.32
C GLU A 193 8.19 -6.42 -8.99
N LEU A 194 9.17 -7.32 -8.81
CA LEU A 194 10.46 -7.25 -9.49
C LEU A 194 10.30 -7.34 -11.01
N LEU A 195 9.46 -8.25 -11.50
CA LEU A 195 9.19 -8.37 -12.93
C LEU A 195 8.57 -7.09 -13.51
N CYS A 196 7.63 -6.47 -12.79
CA CYS A 196 7.01 -5.21 -13.19
C CYS A 196 7.98 -4.01 -13.10
N SER A 197 8.93 -4.03 -12.16
CA SER A 197 9.90 -2.94 -11.95
C SER A 197 11.11 -3.03 -12.88
N LEU A 198 11.46 -4.22 -13.35
CA LEU A 198 12.66 -4.47 -14.15
C LEU A 198 12.73 -3.62 -15.44
N PRO A 199 11.64 -3.46 -16.23
CA PRO A 199 11.66 -2.60 -17.40
C PRO A 199 11.91 -1.12 -17.05
N LEU A 200 11.41 -0.66 -15.89
CA LEU A 200 11.62 0.70 -15.41
C LEU A 200 13.10 0.96 -15.14
N TYR A 201 13.76 0.06 -14.40
CA TYR A 201 15.19 0.19 -14.09
C TYR A 201 16.06 0.02 -15.34
N ALA A 202 15.74 -0.96 -16.20
CA ALA A 202 16.47 -1.17 -17.45
C ALA A 202 16.31 0.01 -18.40
N GLY A 203 15.10 0.51 -18.57
CA GLY A 203 14.83 1.69 -19.42
C GLY A 203 15.54 2.94 -18.92
N GLY A 204 15.44 3.22 -17.62
CA GLY A 204 16.15 4.33 -16.98
C GLY A 204 17.66 4.23 -17.14
N PHE A 205 18.25 3.05 -16.88
CA PHE A 205 19.69 2.81 -17.06
C PHE A 205 20.15 3.01 -18.51
N LEU A 206 19.40 2.49 -19.50
CA LEU A 206 19.74 2.64 -20.91
C LEU A 206 19.70 4.10 -21.37
N VAL A 207 18.68 4.84 -20.93
CA VAL A 207 18.56 6.28 -21.26
C VAL A 207 19.74 7.05 -20.64
N LEU A 208 20.03 6.86 -19.36
CA LEU A 208 21.14 7.54 -18.68
C LEU A 208 22.50 7.21 -19.30
N LYS A 209 22.71 5.97 -19.77
CA LYS A 209 24.00 5.52 -20.31
C LYS A 209 24.24 5.90 -21.76
N TYR A 210 23.21 5.85 -22.60
CA TYR A 210 23.35 5.97 -24.04
C TYR A 210 22.77 7.26 -24.63
N PHE A 211 21.99 8.01 -23.86
CA PHE A 211 21.38 9.23 -24.35
C PHE A 211 22.32 10.42 -24.18
N THR A 212 22.76 10.98 -25.29
CA THR A 212 23.70 12.14 -25.38
C THR A 212 23.00 13.47 -25.64
N GLY A 213 21.66 13.49 -25.61
CA GLY A 213 20.84 14.69 -25.81
C GLY A 213 20.72 15.57 -24.56
N SER A 214 19.83 16.55 -24.60
CA SER A 214 19.58 17.41 -23.45
C SER A 214 18.94 16.64 -22.29
N GLU A 215 19.23 17.04 -21.03
CA GLU A 215 18.66 16.42 -19.84
C GLU A 215 17.12 16.38 -19.87
N ALA A 216 16.47 17.43 -20.39
CA ALA A 216 15.02 17.48 -20.53
C ALA A 216 14.48 16.39 -21.48
N MET A 217 15.19 16.09 -22.58
CA MET A 217 14.83 15.02 -23.50
C MET A 217 15.06 13.64 -22.85
N ALA A 218 16.15 13.48 -22.10
CA ALA A 218 16.43 12.24 -21.36
C ALA A 218 15.30 11.94 -20.35
N ILE A 219 14.91 12.93 -19.54
CA ILE A 219 13.80 12.83 -18.58
C ILE A 219 12.48 12.52 -19.30
N SER A 220 12.17 13.22 -20.40
CA SER A 220 10.96 12.97 -21.18
C SER A 220 10.89 11.55 -21.73
N LEU A 221 12.01 11.03 -22.23
CA LEU A 221 12.10 9.66 -22.75
C LEU A 221 11.96 8.61 -21.65
N VAL A 222 12.58 8.83 -20.47
CA VAL A 222 12.40 7.98 -19.30
C VAL A 222 10.92 7.96 -18.92
N LEU A 223 10.26 9.09 -18.74
CA LEU A 223 8.84 9.17 -18.41
C LEU A 223 7.96 8.49 -19.45
N LEU A 224 8.22 8.70 -20.73
CA LEU A 224 7.46 8.08 -21.83
C LEU A 224 7.55 6.55 -21.82
N LEU A 225 8.72 6.01 -21.50
CA LEU A 225 8.94 4.56 -21.44
C LEU A 225 8.42 3.96 -20.13
N THR A 226 8.52 4.66 -19.01
CA THR A 226 8.20 4.12 -17.69
C THR A 226 6.69 4.04 -17.45
N ILE A 227 5.89 4.99 -17.97
CA ILE A 227 4.44 5.01 -17.78
C ILE A 227 3.77 3.73 -18.31
N PRO A 228 3.96 3.31 -19.58
CA PRO A 228 3.33 2.08 -20.09
C PRO A 228 3.89 0.81 -19.44
N LEU A 229 5.16 0.81 -19.03
CA LEU A 229 5.79 -0.35 -18.38
C LEU A 229 5.33 -0.55 -16.94
N SER A 230 4.82 0.52 -16.30
CA SER A 230 4.23 0.46 -14.96
C SER A 230 2.81 -0.14 -14.93
N ILE A 231 2.21 -0.44 -16.10
CA ILE A 231 0.85 -1.01 -16.17
C ILE A 231 0.73 -2.30 -15.36
N GLY A 232 1.77 -3.11 -15.29
CA GLY A 232 1.80 -4.34 -14.51
C GLY A 232 1.45 -4.13 -13.03
N PHE A 233 1.88 -3.02 -12.43
CA PHE A 233 1.57 -2.71 -11.04
C PHE A 233 0.08 -2.50 -10.77
N PHE A 234 -0.68 -1.99 -11.76
CA PHE A 234 -2.13 -1.83 -11.64
C PHE A 234 -2.88 -3.15 -11.53
N PHE A 235 -2.28 -4.26 -11.96
CA PHE A 235 -2.85 -5.60 -11.79
C PHE A 235 -2.30 -6.31 -10.55
N VAL A 236 -1.03 -6.14 -10.23
CA VAL A 236 -0.40 -6.79 -9.06
C VAL A 236 -1.02 -6.28 -7.77
N ARG A 237 -1.24 -4.97 -7.64
CA ARG A 237 -1.80 -4.35 -6.42
C ARG A 237 -3.19 -4.88 -6.03
N PRO A 238 -4.22 -4.84 -6.89
CA PRO A 238 -5.52 -5.41 -6.53
C PRO A 238 -5.46 -6.90 -6.21
N TYR A 239 -4.54 -7.63 -6.84
CA TYR A 239 -4.34 -9.05 -6.56
C TYR A 239 -3.75 -9.28 -5.16
N GLU A 240 -2.74 -8.51 -4.77
CA GLU A 240 -2.13 -8.54 -3.45
C GLU A 240 -3.17 -8.19 -2.36
N GLU A 241 -3.92 -7.12 -2.55
CA GLU A 241 -4.97 -6.67 -1.62
C GLU A 241 -6.11 -7.69 -1.46
N ALA A 242 -6.54 -8.34 -2.56
CA ALA A 242 -7.50 -9.42 -2.50
C ALA A 242 -6.94 -10.64 -1.75
N ALA A 243 -5.64 -10.94 -1.89
CA ALA A 243 -4.98 -12.01 -1.14
C ALA A 243 -4.90 -11.69 0.36
N TRP A 244 -4.67 -10.42 0.73
CA TRP A 244 -4.71 -9.96 2.12
C TRP A 244 -6.12 -10.07 2.73
N ALA A 245 -7.16 -9.70 1.98
CA ALA A 245 -8.54 -9.86 2.42
C ALA A 245 -8.90 -11.35 2.62
N THR A 246 -8.45 -12.22 1.71
CA THR A 246 -8.61 -13.68 1.84
C THR A 246 -7.88 -14.22 3.07
N PHE A 247 -6.67 -13.72 3.34
CA PHE A 247 -5.90 -14.08 4.53
C PHE A 247 -6.62 -13.62 5.81
N TYR A 248 -7.16 -12.41 5.83
CA TYR A 248 -7.94 -11.89 6.95
C TYR A 248 -9.15 -12.80 7.24
N ARG A 249 -9.90 -13.20 6.21
CA ARG A 249 -11.02 -14.15 6.36
C ARG A 249 -10.59 -15.49 6.96
N ASP A 250 -9.43 -16.01 6.56
CA ASP A 250 -8.91 -17.29 7.06
C ASP A 250 -8.56 -17.22 8.55
N ILE A 251 -7.94 -16.13 9.01
CA ILE A 251 -7.51 -16.00 10.42
C ILE A 251 -8.63 -15.55 11.36
N THR A 252 -9.73 -15.00 10.82
CA THR A 252 -10.92 -14.58 11.58
C THR A 252 -12.06 -15.61 11.52
N ALA A 253 -12.02 -16.55 10.57
CA ALA A 253 -12.93 -17.68 10.56
C ALA A 253 -12.81 -18.42 11.89
N ALA A 254 -13.97 -18.71 12.55
CA ALA A 254 -13.97 -19.54 13.74
C ALA A 254 -13.21 -20.84 13.45
N PRO A 255 -12.46 -21.40 14.40
CA PRO A 255 -11.88 -22.72 14.24
C PRO A 255 -13.01 -23.65 13.82
N THR A 256 -12.93 -24.23 12.64
CA THR A 256 -13.78 -25.39 12.32
C THR A 256 -13.47 -26.39 13.41
N GLU A 257 -14.45 -26.70 14.25
CA GLU A 257 -14.34 -27.80 15.20
C GLU A 257 -13.75 -28.97 14.42
N PRO A 258 -12.70 -29.64 14.93
CA PRO A 258 -12.21 -30.83 14.27
C PRO A 258 -13.41 -31.77 14.18
N ASP A 259 -13.74 -32.19 12.93
CA ASP A 259 -14.77 -33.20 12.69
C ASP A 259 -14.55 -34.29 13.73
N GLU A 260 -15.50 -34.41 14.65
CA GLU A 260 -15.54 -35.56 15.57
C GLU A 260 -15.66 -36.77 14.66
N ALA A 261 -14.50 -37.38 14.37
CA ALA A 261 -14.45 -38.65 13.67
C ALA A 261 -15.11 -39.70 14.61
N TYR A 262 -16.33 -40.06 14.24
CA TYR A 262 -16.97 -41.27 14.72
C TYR A 262 -16.26 -42.50 14.17
#